data_361b7774511f75f67844e5f447a2c71e
#
_entry.id   361b7774511f75f67844e5f447a2c71e
#
_cell.length_a   1.000
_cell.length_b   1.000
_cell.length_c   1.000
_cell.angle_alpha   90.00
_cell.angle_beta   90.00
_cell.angle_gamma   90.00
#
_symmetry.space_group_name_H-M   'P 1'
#
loop_
_entity.id
_entity.type
_entity.pdbx_description
1 polymer ?
#
loop_
_entity_poly.entity_id
_entity_poly.type
_entity_poly.pdbx_seq_one_letter_code
_entity_poly.pdbx_strand_id
1 'polypeptide(L)'
;MKIKKAFITGITGQDGSYLAEFLLEKGYEVHGLIRRSSTFNTSRIDHIYQDPHTPNCRLFLHYGDLTDGTRLTNLMHEIKPIEVYNLAAQSHVAVSFLIPQYSAQVDAVGTLTLLESIRSAKIECKFYQAGTSEMYGSTLPPQNETSSFRPQSPYAVAKLMAFWSTVNYREAYGMHATNGILFNHESPRRGETFVTRKITRAVSRIALGGIEKLYLGNLEAIRDWGYAKEYVESMWQMLQQDKSDDYVIATGKGATVREFARVAFEHVGLNYEDFVVIDERYVRPTEVEALVGDASKAEKILGWKAKTDWITLAKLMVDADIEKVKSQPK
;
A
#
# COMPACT_ATOMS: atom_id res chain seq x y z
N MET A 1 3.31 -22.89 -22.76
CA MET A 1 2.42 -22.64 -21.60
C MET A 1 1.62 -21.36 -21.86
N LYS A 2 0.36 -21.30 -21.46
CA LYS A 2 -0.45 -20.08 -21.59
C LYS A 2 0.11 -19.03 -20.62
N ILE A 3 0.32 -17.80 -21.10
CA ILE A 3 0.83 -16.70 -20.26
C ILE A 3 -0.18 -16.41 -19.15
N LYS A 4 0.28 -16.33 -17.90
CA LYS A 4 -0.53 -15.96 -16.75
C LYS A 4 -0.85 -14.46 -16.79
N LYS A 5 -2.12 -14.09 -16.64
CA LYS A 5 -2.57 -12.70 -16.62
C LYS A 5 -2.92 -12.25 -15.21
N ALA A 6 -2.38 -11.10 -14.80
CA ALA A 6 -2.71 -10.45 -13.54
C ALA A 6 -3.38 -9.10 -13.79
N PHE A 7 -4.39 -8.77 -13.00
CA PHE A 7 -5.03 -7.44 -13.01
C PHE A 7 -4.74 -6.72 -11.70
N ILE A 8 -4.23 -5.49 -11.79
CA ILE A 8 -3.83 -4.68 -10.63
C ILE A 8 -4.61 -3.37 -10.63
N THR A 9 -5.43 -3.13 -9.63
CA THR A 9 -5.95 -1.79 -9.35
C THR A 9 -4.92 -0.99 -8.54
N GLY A 10 -4.82 0.32 -8.75
CA GLY A 10 -3.81 1.13 -8.05
C GLY A 10 -2.36 0.90 -8.50
N ILE A 11 -2.15 0.44 -9.73
CA ILE A 11 -0.83 0.11 -10.30
C ILE A 11 0.17 1.28 -10.24
N THR A 12 -0.31 2.53 -10.28
CA THR A 12 0.52 3.74 -10.21
C THR A 12 0.93 4.12 -8.77
N GLY A 13 0.44 3.38 -7.77
CA GLY A 13 0.81 3.54 -6.37
C GLY A 13 2.18 2.93 -6.05
N GLN A 14 2.63 3.07 -4.79
CA GLN A 14 3.85 2.45 -4.31
C GLN A 14 3.84 0.94 -4.55
N ASP A 15 2.88 0.26 -3.95
CA ASP A 15 2.79 -1.21 -3.97
C ASP A 15 2.47 -1.73 -5.38
N GLY A 16 1.54 -1.06 -6.07
CA GLY A 16 1.17 -1.45 -7.43
C GLY A 16 2.34 -1.41 -8.40
N SER A 17 3.24 -0.43 -8.26
CA SER A 17 4.43 -0.32 -9.12
C SER A 17 5.46 -1.42 -8.84
N TYR A 18 5.72 -1.74 -7.57
CA TYR A 18 6.61 -2.86 -7.21
C TYR A 18 6.01 -4.22 -7.57
N LEU A 19 4.69 -4.39 -7.36
CA LEU A 19 4.02 -5.63 -7.74
C LEU A 19 4.03 -5.84 -9.25
N ALA A 20 3.84 -4.78 -10.05
CA ALA A 20 3.92 -4.86 -11.50
C ALA A 20 5.31 -5.33 -11.97
N GLU A 21 6.39 -4.74 -11.44
CA GLU A 21 7.77 -5.19 -11.70
C GLU A 21 7.95 -6.67 -11.35
N PHE A 22 7.58 -7.04 -10.13
CA PHE A 22 7.72 -8.40 -9.61
C PHE A 22 6.96 -9.44 -10.47
N LEU A 23 5.74 -9.14 -10.91
CA LEU A 23 4.96 -10.04 -11.75
C LEU A 23 5.51 -10.12 -13.19
N LEU A 24 5.99 -9.00 -13.75
CA LEU A 24 6.65 -8.99 -15.04
C LEU A 24 7.93 -9.85 -15.05
N GLU A 25 8.74 -9.77 -13.97
CA GLU A 25 9.93 -10.62 -13.76
C GLU A 25 9.55 -12.10 -13.69
N LYS A 26 8.40 -12.43 -13.08
CA LYS A 26 7.85 -13.79 -13.04
C LYS A 26 7.20 -14.25 -14.34
N GLY A 27 7.21 -13.44 -15.40
CA GLY A 27 6.69 -13.82 -16.72
C GLY A 27 5.20 -13.62 -16.90
N TYR A 28 4.53 -12.87 -16.02
CA TYR A 28 3.10 -12.52 -16.17
C TYR A 28 2.91 -11.47 -17.27
N GLU A 29 1.72 -11.48 -17.86
CA GLU A 29 1.11 -10.35 -18.54
C GLU A 29 0.33 -9.54 -17.49
N VAL A 30 0.70 -8.27 -17.31
CA VAL A 30 0.17 -7.39 -16.25
C VAL A 30 -0.77 -6.37 -16.85
N HIS A 31 -1.98 -6.33 -16.36
CA HIS A 31 -3.01 -5.35 -16.72
C HIS A 31 -3.25 -4.41 -15.53
N GLY A 32 -2.97 -3.13 -15.69
CA GLY A 32 -3.12 -2.12 -14.66
C GLY A 32 -4.32 -1.22 -14.86
N LEU A 33 -5.14 -1.02 -13.82
CA LEU A 33 -6.19 -0.02 -13.83
C LEU A 33 -5.61 1.35 -13.44
N ILE A 34 -5.78 2.35 -14.29
CA ILE A 34 -5.39 3.73 -14.05
C ILE A 34 -6.59 4.67 -14.16
N ARG A 35 -6.64 5.69 -13.30
CA ARG A 35 -7.66 6.73 -13.41
C ARG A 35 -7.23 7.77 -14.44
N ARG A 36 -8.19 8.28 -15.21
CA ARG A 36 -7.93 9.44 -16.07
C ARG A 36 -7.80 10.68 -15.21
N SER A 37 -6.65 11.34 -15.28
CA SER A 37 -6.42 12.64 -14.65
C SER A 37 -5.83 13.60 -15.67
N SER A 38 -5.94 14.92 -15.42
CA SER A 38 -5.35 15.96 -16.28
C SER A 38 -3.83 16.02 -16.19
N THR A 39 -3.24 15.53 -15.09
CA THR A 39 -1.80 15.41 -14.89
C THR A 39 -1.40 13.94 -14.96
N PHE A 40 -0.20 13.66 -15.48
CA PHE A 40 0.35 12.30 -15.50
C PHE A 40 0.67 11.84 -14.08
N ASN A 41 0.23 10.64 -13.72
CA ASN A 41 0.47 10.02 -12.41
C ASN A 41 1.18 8.66 -12.52
N THR A 42 1.85 8.41 -13.64
CA THR A 42 2.47 7.12 -14.00
C THR A 42 3.96 7.04 -13.66
N SER A 43 4.55 8.09 -13.10
CA SER A 43 6.00 8.20 -12.89
C SER A 43 6.67 7.00 -12.19
N ARG A 44 5.91 6.23 -11.38
CA ARG A 44 6.42 5.03 -10.72
C ARG A 44 6.49 3.80 -11.62
N ILE A 45 5.85 3.85 -12.80
CA ILE A 45 5.79 2.74 -13.76
C ILE A 45 6.31 3.11 -15.15
N ASP A 46 6.69 4.39 -15.38
CA ASP A 46 7.16 4.85 -16.70
C ASP A 46 8.37 4.05 -17.20
N HIS A 47 9.26 3.64 -16.30
CA HIS A 47 10.46 2.86 -16.62
C HIS A 47 10.20 1.42 -17.05
N ILE A 48 9.01 0.87 -16.77
CA ILE A 48 8.57 -0.47 -17.22
C ILE A 48 7.51 -0.39 -18.32
N TYR A 49 7.01 0.81 -18.63
CA TYR A 49 6.01 1.01 -19.68
C TYR A 49 6.65 0.87 -21.06
N GLN A 50 5.95 0.15 -21.91
CA GLN A 50 6.28 0.03 -23.33
C GLN A 50 5.01 0.33 -24.14
N ASP A 51 5.18 0.89 -25.33
CA ASP A 51 4.06 1.05 -26.26
C ASP A 51 3.43 -0.33 -26.55
N PRO A 52 2.10 -0.47 -26.50
CA PRO A 52 1.43 -1.75 -26.76
C PRO A 52 1.72 -2.38 -28.13
N HIS A 53 2.20 -1.60 -29.09
CA HIS A 53 2.63 -2.10 -30.41
C HIS A 53 4.04 -2.72 -30.38
N THR A 54 4.78 -2.54 -29.28
CA THR A 54 6.10 -3.16 -29.11
C THR A 54 5.97 -4.67 -29.02
N PRO A 55 6.72 -5.46 -29.83
CA PRO A 55 6.69 -6.91 -29.74
C PRO A 55 7.02 -7.39 -28.32
N ASN A 56 6.25 -8.38 -27.82
CA ASN A 56 6.38 -8.94 -26.48
C ASN A 56 6.09 -7.98 -25.33
N CYS A 57 5.36 -6.87 -25.58
CA CYS A 57 4.83 -6.03 -24.51
C CYS A 57 3.98 -6.89 -23.55
N ARG A 58 4.21 -6.74 -22.25
CA ARG A 58 3.50 -7.49 -21.20
C ARG A 58 2.87 -6.61 -20.13
N LEU A 59 2.96 -5.28 -20.27
CA LEU A 59 2.28 -4.32 -19.40
C LEU A 59 1.25 -3.54 -20.21
N PHE A 60 -0.02 -3.68 -19.82
CA PHE A 60 -1.16 -3.01 -20.43
C PHE A 60 -1.89 -2.13 -19.42
N LEU A 61 -2.13 -0.87 -19.77
CA LEU A 61 -2.83 0.08 -18.91
C LEU A 61 -4.25 0.33 -19.42
N HIS A 62 -5.23 0.27 -18.52
CA HIS A 62 -6.64 0.43 -18.81
C HIS A 62 -7.21 1.60 -18.00
N TYR A 63 -7.93 2.50 -18.66
CA TYR A 63 -8.67 3.53 -17.95
C TYR A 63 -9.92 2.97 -17.29
N GLY A 64 -10.13 3.36 -16.02
CA GLY A 64 -11.31 3.03 -15.23
C GLY A 64 -11.16 3.51 -13.79
N ASP A 65 -12.21 3.29 -13.00
CA ASP A 65 -12.28 3.63 -11.57
C ASP A 65 -12.97 2.48 -10.82
N LEU A 66 -12.65 2.30 -9.53
CA LEU A 66 -13.33 1.29 -8.70
C LEU A 66 -14.83 1.55 -8.54
N THR A 67 -15.26 2.78 -8.77
CA THR A 67 -16.68 3.17 -8.70
C THR A 67 -17.45 2.87 -9.99
N ASP A 68 -16.77 2.48 -11.08
CA ASP A 68 -17.38 2.15 -12.38
C ASP A 68 -17.49 0.63 -12.58
N GLY A 69 -18.53 0.04 -12.01
CA GLY A 69 -18.77 -1.42 -12.09
C GLY A 69 -18.95 -1.94 -13.52
N THR A 70 -19.54 -1.15 -14.41
CA THR A 70 -19.70 -1.54 -15.82
C THR A 70 -18.34 -1.68 -16.50
N ARG A 71 -17.45 -0.70 -16.32
CA ARG A 71 -16.10 -0.77 -16.88
C ARG A 71 -15.29 -1.92 -16.30
N LEU A 72 -15.36 -2.13 -14.98
CA LEU A 72 -14.68 -3.24 -14.33
C LEU A 72 -15.15 -4.60 -14.85
N THR A 73 -16.47 -4.80 -14.97
CA THR A 73 -17.06 -6.05 -15.51
C THR A 73 -16.58 -6.30 -16.94
N ASN A 74 -16.59 -5.27 -17.79
CA ASN A 74 -16.09 -5.39 -19.17
C ASN A 74 -14.60 -5.77 -19.20
N LEU A 75 -13.77 -5.15 -18.37
CA LEU A 75 -12.35 -5.50 -18.26
C LEU A 75 -12.14 -6.94 -17.79
N MET A 76 -12.94 -7.43 -16.84
CA MET A 76 -12.86 -8.82 -16.42
C MET A 76 -13.18 -9.79 -17.57
N HIS A 77 -14.19 -9.48 -18.40
CA HIS A 77 -14.52 -10.28 -19.59
C HIS A 77 -13.45 -10.23 -20.67
N GLU A 78 -12.87 -9.06 -20.92
CA GLU A 78 -11.85 -8.83 -21.95
C GLU A 78 -10.52 -9.53 -21.59
N ILE A 79 -10.04 -9.30 -20.36
CA ILE A 79 -8.71 -9.72 -19.90
C ILE A 79 -8.71 -11.18 -19.45
N LYS A 80 -9.75 -11.60 -18.71
CA LYS A 80 -9.85 -12.91 -18.04
C LYS A 80 -8.60 -13.20 -17.19
N PRO A 81 -8.28 -12.33 -16.20
CA PRO A 81 -7.11 -12.53 -15.36
C PRO A 81 -7.28 -13.78 -14.48
N ILE A 82 -6.18 -14.43 -14.17
CA ILE A 82 -6.15 -15.54 -13.19
C ILE A 82 -5.88 -15.04 -11.78
N GLU A 83 -5.34 -13.84 -11.64
CA GLU A 83 -5.08 -13.18 -10.38
C GLU A 83 -5.51 -11.71 -10.45
N VAL A 84 -6.21 -11.24 -9.42
CA VAL A 84 -6.66 -9.84 -9.28
C VAL A 84 -6.14 -9.29 -7.97
N TYR A 85 -5.41 -8.18 -8.04
CA TYR A 85 -4.83 -7.48 -6.88
C TYR A 85 -5.52 -6.13 -6.70
N ASN A 86 -6.33 -5.99 -5.64
CA ASN A 86 -7.02 -4.76 -5.32
C ASN A 86 -6.18 -3.89 -4.38
N LEU A 87 -5.39 -2.97 -4.95
CA LEU A 87 -4.51 -2.06 -4.22
C LEU A 87 -4.98 -0.61 -4.28
N ALA A 88 -5.96 -0.30 -5.14
CA ALA A 88 -6.49 1.06 -5.26
C ALA A 88 -7.26 1.46 -3.99
N ALA A 89 -6.97 2.63 -3.48
CA ALA A 89 -7.62 3.20 -2.31
C ALA A 89 -7.41 4.72 -2.22
N GLN A 90 -8.28 5.39 -1.45
CA GLN A 90 -7.95 6.65 -0.80
C GLN A 90 -7.22 6.30 0.51
N SER A 91 -5.90 6.16 0.47
CA SER A 91 -5.11 5.55 1.55
C SER A 91 -4.59 6.53 2.61
N HIS A 92 -4.88 7.83 2.49
CA HIS A 92 -4.39 8.84 3.44
C HIS A 92 -5.36 9.00 4.61
N VAL A 93 -5.00 8.47 5.80
CA VAL A 93 -5.87 8.44 6.98
C VAL A 93 -6.38 9.83 7.36
N ALA A 94 -5.51 10.83 7.49
CA ALA A 94 -5.95 12.18 7.87
C ALA A 94 -6.92 12.80 6.84
N VAL A 95 -6.71 12.56 5.55
CA VAL A 95 -7.61 13.04 4.48
C VAL A 95 -8.98 12.39 4.57
N SER A 96 -9.10 11.15 5.07
CA SER A 96 -10.39 10.46 5.21
C SER A 96 -11.36 11.19 6.15
N PHE A 97 -10.86 11.95 7.13
CA PHE A 97 -11.70 12.80 7.99
C PHE A 97 -12.29 14.00 7.24
N LEU A 98 -11.61 14.47 6.19
CA LEU A 98 -12.07 15.59 5.36
C LEU A 98 -13.03 15.13 4.26
N ILE A 99 -12.85 13.93 3.72
CA ILE A 99 -13.63 13.36 2.62
C ILE A 99 -14.13 11.94 2.93
N PRO A 100 -14.89 11.73 4.03
CA PRO A 100 -15.26 10.39 4.50
C PRO A 100 -16.13 9.63 3.51
N GLN A 101 -17.04 10.31 2.82
CA GLN A 101 -17.91 9.67 1.81
C GLN A 101 -17.11 9.15 0.62
N TYR A 102 -16.14 9.92 0.12
CA TYR A 102 -15.28 9.48 -0.97
C TYR A 102 -14.42 8.28 -0.54
N SER A 103 -13.87 8.32 0.67
CA SER A 103 -13.11 7.20 1.23
C SER A 103 -13.96 5.93 1.31
N ALA A 104 -15.19 6.03 1.83
CA ALA A 104 -16.12 4.91 1.88
C ALA A 104 -16.48 4.39 0.49
N GLN A 105 -16.76 5.30 -0.46
CA GLN A 105 -17.14 4.92 -1.83
C GLN A 105 -16.01 4.18 -2.56
N VAL A 106 -14.77 4.64 -2.43
CA VAL A 106 -13.63 4.02 -3.12
C VAL A 106 -13.16 2.76 -2.40
N ASP A 107 -12.93 2.84 -1.08
CA ASP A 107 -12.22 1.80 -0.35
C ASP A 107 -13.15 0.63 0.05
N ALA A 108 -14.42 0.92 0.37
CA ALA A 108 -15.40 -0.09 0.75
C ALA A 108 -16.26 -0.53 -0.43
N VAL A 109 -17.08 0.39 -0.97
CA VAL A 109 -18.01 0.09 -2.07
C VAL A 109 -17.24 -0.31 -3.34
N GLY A 110 -16.11 0.35 -3.62
CA GLY A 110 -15.25 0.00 -4.76
C GLY A 110 -14.70 -1.44 -4.70
N THR A 111 -14.34 -1.92 -3.50
CA THR A 111 -13.95 -3.33 -3.30
C THR A 111 -15.13 -4.27 -3.61
N LEU A 112 -16.32 -3.97 -3.08
CA LEU A 112 -17.53 -4.74 -3.36
C LEU A 112 -17.87 -4.75 -4.86
N THR A 113 -17.74 -3.58 -5.52
CA THR A 113 -17.97 -3.44 -6.97
C THR A 113 -17.02 -4.33 -7.77
N LEU A 114 -15.74 -4.41 -7.39
CA LEU A 114 -14.76 -5.27 -8.08
C LEU A 114 -15.06 -6.76 -7.86
N LEU A 115 -15.41 -7.16 -6.64
CA LEU A 115 -15.83 -8.55 -6.32
C LEU A 115 -17.06 -8.94 -7.14
N GLU A 116 -18.08 -8.08 -7.21
CA GLU A 116 -19.26 -8.31 -8.05
C GLU A 116 -18.94 -8.35 -9.54
N SER A 117 -18.00 -7.52 -10.00
CA SER A 117 -17.57 -7.54 -11.39
C SER A 117 -16.91 -8.87 -11.77
N ILE A 118 -16.08 -9.43 -10.88
CA ILE A 118 -15.47 -10.75 -11.05
C ILE A 118 -16.55 -11.84 -11.08
N ARG A 119 -17.45 -11.83 -10.12
CA ARG A 119 -18.53 -12.80 -10.00
C ARG A 119 -19.48 -12.75 -11.21
N SER A 120 -19.88 -11.55 -11.64
CA SER A 120 -20.76 -11.33 -12.79
C SER A 120 -20.11 -11.75 -14.11
N ALA A 121 -18.81 -11.53 -14.24
CA ALA A 121 -18.03 -11.98 -15.40
C ALA A 121 -17.84 -13.51 -15.45
N LYS A 122 -18.19 -14.24 -14.38
CA LYS A 122 -18.06 -15.71 -14.25
C LYS A 122 -16.64 -16.20 -14.59
N ILE A 123 -15.63 -15.45 -14.15
CA ILE A 123 -14.22 -15.84 -14.31
C ILE A 123 -13.71 -16.54 -13.06
N GLU A 124 -12.94 -17.58 -13.26
CA GLU A 124 -12.18 -18.22 -12.16
C GLU A 124 -10.86 -17.49 -12.00
N CYS A 125 -10.74 -16.73 -10.92
CA CYS A 125 -9.51 -16.05 -10.56
C CYS A 125 -9.29 -16.02 -9.05
N LYS A 126 -8.04 -15.82 -8.63
CA LYS A 126 -7.67 -15.59 -7.25
C LYS A 126 -7.68 -14.08 -6.99
N PHE A 127 -8.32 -13.66 -5.91
CA PHE A 127 -8.50 -12.25 -5.54
C PHE A 127 -7.70 -11.93 -4.27
N TYR A 128 -6.91 -10.87 -4.33
CA TYR A 128 -6.20 -10.29 -3.20
C TYR A 128 -6.78 -8.92 -2.85
N GLN A 129 -7.13 -8.72 -1.58
CA GLN A 129 -7.53 -7.44 -1.01
C GLN A 129 -6.41 -6.85 -0.15
N ALA A 130 -5.97 -5.65 -0.46
CA ALA A 130 -5.09 -4.90 0.42
C ALA A 130 -5.86 -4.36 1.62
N GLY A 131 -5.71 -5.03 2.76
CA GLY A 131 -6.15 -4.56 4.06
C GLY A 131 -5.13 -3.62 4.71
N THR A 132 -5.34 -3.28 5.99
CA THR A 132 -4.48 -2.35 6.73
C THR A 132 -4.50 -2.62 8.22
N SER A 133 -3.38 -2.41 8.90
CA SER A 133 -3.28 -2.43 10.36
C SER A 133 -4.19 -1.38 11.05
N GLU A 134 -4.55 -0.30 10.35
CA GLU A 134 -5.47 0.72 10.88
C GLU A 134 -6.86 0.15 11.26
N MET A 135 -7.25 -1.02 10.73
CA MET A 135 -8.47 -1.73 11.16
C MET A 135 -8.42 -2.14 12.64
N TYR A 136 -7.24 -2.45 13.17
CA TYR A 136 -7.06 -2.76 14.60
C TYR A 136 -7.30 -1.54 15.50
N GLY A 137 -6.93 -0.34 15.04
CA GLY A 137 -7.18 0.93 15.73
C GLY A 137 -6.69 0.92 17.17
N SER A 138 -7.61 0.95 18.14
CA SER A 138 -7.29 0.98 19.58
C SER A 138 -7.03 -0.39 20.22
N THR A 139 -6.98 -1.47 19.45
CA THR A 139 -6.62 -2.80 19.96
C THR A 139 -5.14 -2.85 20.31
N LEU A 140 -4.82 -3.37 21.49
CA LEU A 140 -3.44 -3.42 21.99
C LEU A 140 -2.55 -4.34 21.13
N PRO A 141 -1.29 -3.96 20.91
CA PRO A 141 -0.31 -4.80 20.21
C PRO A 141 0.21 -5.96 21.11
N PRO A 142 0.79 -7.01 20.52
CA PRO A 142 0.90 -7.25 19.08
C PRO A 142 -0.44 -7.71 18.47
N GLN A 143 -0.78 -7.13 17.32
CA GLN A 143 -2.02 -7.49 16.62
C GLN A 143 -1.75 -8.60 15.59
N ASN A 144 -2.68 -9.57 15.52
CA ASN A 144 -2.67 -10.67 14.56
C ASN A 144 -4.07 -10.95 13.99
N GLU A 145 -4.21 -12.00 13.22
CA GLU A 145 -5.45 -12.36 12.52
C GLU A 145 -6.63 -12.65 13.46
N THR A 146 -6.37 -12.95 14.74
CA THR A 146 -7.41 -13.22 15.74
C THR A 146 -7.73 -12.01 16.63
N SER A 147 -6.97 -10.93 16.50
CA SER A 147 -7.18 -9.69 17.26
C SER A 147 -8.45 -8.98 16.81
N SER A 148 -9.18 -8.40 17.75
CA SER A 148 -10.41 -7.66 17.44
C SER A 148 -10.12 -6.38 16.69
N PHE A 149 -10.95 -6.04 15.70
CA PHE A 149 -10.88 -4.78 14.98
C PHE A 149 -11.61 -3.68 15.76
N ARG A 150 -10.96 -2.50 15.91
CA ARG A 150 -11.48 -1.30 16.57
C ARG A 150 -11.08 -0.03 15.83
N PRO A 151 -11.55 0.15 14.58
CA PRO A 151 -11.10 1.21 13.68
C PRO A 151 -11.32 2.61 14.29
N GLN A 152 -10.35 3.52 14.06
CA GLN A 152 -10.34 4.87 14.61
C GLN A 152 -10.36 5.97 13.53
N SER A 153 -10.73 5.62 12.29
CA SER A 153 -10.84 6.60 11.20
C SER A 153 -11.83 6.16 10.13
N PRO A 154 -12.40 7.08 9.34
CA PRO A 154 -13.25 6.73 8.20
C PRO A 154 -12.56 5.80 7.21
N TYR A 155 -11.26 5.98 6.97
CA TYR A 155 -10.43 5.07 6.18
C TYR A 155 -10.43 3.66 6.75
N ALA A 156 -10.16 3.51 8.05
CA ALA A 156 -10.09 2.20 8.71
C ALA A 156 -11.44 1.48 8.69
N VAL A 157 -12.55 2.22 8.89
CA VAL A 157 -13.92 1.68 8.78
C VAL A 157 -14.21 1.18 7.36
N ALA A 158 -13.84 1.96 6.34
CA ALA A 158 -14.02 1.56 4.95
C ALA A 158 -13.20 0.31 4.61
N LYS A 159 -11.95 0.23 5.07
CA LYS A 159 -11.09 -0.95 4.88
C LYS A 159 -11.61 -2.18 5.63
N LEU A 160 -12.24 -2.00 6.80
CA LEU A 160 -12.88 -3.09 7.54
C LEU A 160 -14.10 -3.63 6.79
N MET A 161 -14.90 -2.78 6.15
CA MET A 161 -15.98 -3.23 5.27
C MET A 161 -15.42 -4.02 4.08
N ALA A 162 -14.34 -3.56 3.46
CA ALA A 162 -13.67 -4.27 2.37
C ALA A 162 -13.16 -5.66 2.80
N PHE A 163 -12.57 -5.74 4.00
CA PHE A 163 -12.12 -6.99 4.61
C PHE A 163 -13.27 -7.99 4.74
N TRP A 164 -14.36 -7.60 5.39
CA TRP A 164 -15.50 -8.49 5.61
C TRP A 164 -16.25 -8.82 4.30
N SER A 165 -16.27 -7.92 3.33
CA SER A 165 -16.79 -8.23 2.00
C SER A 165 -15.97 -9.35 1.34
N THR A 166 -14.65 -9.29 1.43
CA THR A 166 -13.74 -10.32 0.90
C THR A 166 -13.97 -11.67 1.57
N VAL A 167 -14.10 -11.69 2.91
CA VAL A 167 -14.43 -12.91 3.67
C VAL A 167 -15.80 -13.46 3.24
N ASN A 168 -16.82 -12.60 3.16
CA ASN A 168 -18.14 -13.01 2.76
C ASN A 168 -18.19 -13.63 1.35
N TYR A 169 -17.47 -13.05 0.38
CA TYR A 169 -17.41 -13.59 -0.98
C TYR A 169 -16.67 -14.93 -1.04
N ARG A 170 -15.65 -15.11 -0.21
CA ARG A 170 -14.95 -16.39 -0.02
C ARG A 170 -15.91 -17.45 0.48
N GLU A 171 -16.68 -17.16 1.53
CA GLU A 171 -17.55 -18.12 2.20
C GLU A 171 -18.86 -18.39 1.44
N ALA A 172 -19.52 -17.33 0.95
CA ALA A 172 -20.83 -17.46 0.31
C ALA A 172 -20.77 -17.95 -1.14
N TYR A 173 -19.71 -17.58 -1.88
CA TYR A 173 -19.61 -17.87 -3.31
C TYR A 173 -18.44 -18.78 -3.68
N GLY A 174 -17.64 -19.24 -2.69
CA GLY A 174 -16.49 -20.10 -2.94
C GLY A 174 -15.36 -19.42 -3.72
N MET A 175 -15.32 -18.08 -3.75
CA MET A 175 -14.25 -17.36 -4.43
C MET A 175 -12.92 -17.56 -3.69
N HIS A 176 -11.83 -17.76 -4.43
CA HIS A 176 -10.49 -17.71 -3.83
C HIS A 176 -10.15 -16.25 -3.52
N ALA A 177 -10.59 -15.74 -2.38
CA ALA A 177 -10.46 -14.35 -1.96
C ALA A 177 -9.68 -14.26 -0.64
N THR A 178 -8.60 -13.50 -0.64
CA THR A 178 -7.60 -13.41 0.43
C THR A 178 -7.40 -11.95 0.86
N ASN A 179 -7.34 -11.70 2.17
CA ASN A 179 -6.95 -10.40 2.69
C ASN A 179 -5.49 -10.41 3.16
N GLY A 180 -4.71 -9.41 2.76
CA GLY A 180 -3.47 -9.06 3.43
C GLY A 180 -3.70 -7.93 4.41
N ILE A 181 -3.51 -8.15 5.71
CA ILE A 181 -3.60 -7.12 6.74
C ILE A 181 -2.20 -6.50 6.87
N LEU A 182 -1.94 -5.49 6.05
CA LEU A 182 -0.61 -4.91 5.95
C LEU A 182 -0.37 -3.85 7.02
N PHE A 183 0.73 -4.00 7.74
CA PHE A 183 1.27 -2.94 8.59
C PHE A 183 1.96 -1.89 7.74
N ASN A 184 2.36 -0.77 8.35
CA ASN A 184 2.95 0.31 7.58
C ASN A 184 4.17 -0.18 6.79
N HIS A 185 4.21 0.12 5.51
CA HIS A 185 5.31 -0.28 4.64
C HIS A 185 5.67 0.87 3.71
N GLU A 186 6.94 1.13 3.66
CA GLU A 186 7.49 2.36 3.15
C GLU A 186 8.53 2.09 2.08
N SER A 187 8.85 3.11 1.29
CA SER A 187 9.90 3.02 0.28
C SER A 187 10.19 4.41 -0.31
N PRO A 188 11.21 4.54 -1.18
CA PRO A 188 11.40 5.74 -1.99
C PRO A 188 10.22 6.09 -2.90
N ARG A 189 9.27 5.15 -3.12
CA ARG A 189 8.04 5.37 -3.90
C ARG A 189 6.82 5.73 -3.06
N ARG A 190 6.97 5.83 -1.72
CA ARG A 190 5.87 6.22 -0.84
C ARG A 190 5.30 7.58 -1.26
N GLY A 191 3.99 7.78 -1.06
CA GLY A 191 3.33 9.07 -1.28
C GLY A 191 3.98 10.17 -0.44
N GLU A 192 4.25 11.31 -1.03
CA GLU A 192 5.10 12.37 -0.47
C GLU A 192 4.53 13.04 0.78
N THR A 193 3.23 12.90 1.04
CA THR A 193 2.51 13.44 2.21
C THR A 193 2.46 12.50 3.40
N PHE A 194 2.86 11.23 3.25
CA PHE A 194 2.96 10.29 4.36
C PHE A 194 4.15 10.62 5.26
N VAL A 195 3.99 10.40 6.57
CA VAL A 195 4.91 10.89 7.60
C VAL A 195 6.37 10.52 7.35
N THR A 196 6.66 9.26 7.05
CA THR A 196 8.01 8.77 6.75
C THR A 196 8.61 9.47 5.55
N ARG A 197 7.85 9.55 4.46
CA ARG A 197 8.30 10.21 3.22
C ARG A 197 8.41 11.72 3.39
N LYS A 198 7.52 12.33 4.18
CA LYS A 198 7.61 13.75 4.55
C LYS A 198 8.91 14.03 5.30
N ILE A 199 9.30 13.15 6.25
CA ILE A 199 10.54 13.24 6.99
C ILE A 199 11.75 13.13 6.04
N THR A 200 11.85 12.04 5.27
CA THR A 200 13.03 11.78 4.43
C THR A 200 13.26 12.86 3.36
N ARG A 201 12.18 13.38 2.76
CA ARG A 201 12.23 14.50 1.82
C ARG A 201 12.69 15.81 2.47
N ALA A 202 12.21 16.09 3.69
CA ALA A 202 12.63 17.28 4.43
C ALA A 202 14.11 17.17 4.79
N VAL A 203 14.53 16.03 5.36
CA VAL A 203 15.93 15.75 5.71
C VAL A 203 16.85 15.97 4.51
N SER A 204 16.49 15.43 3.35
CA SER A 204 17.29 15.58 2.13
C SER A 204 17.43 17.03 1.69
N ARG A 205 16.36 17.83 1.78
CA ARG A 205 16.38 19.25 1.42
C ARG A 205 17.17 20.09 2.43
N ILE A 206 17.01 19.80 3.72
CA ILE A 206 17.75 20.48 4.80
C ILE A 206 19.27 20.21 4.64
N ALA A 207 19.63 18.93 4.43
CA ALA A 207 21.02 18.54 4.23
C ALA A 207 21.68 19.22 3.01
N LEU A 208 20.88 19.59 2.00
CA LEU A 208 21.34 20.33 0.82
C LEU A 208 21.10 21.84 0.90
N GLY A 209 20.72 22.37 2.08
CA GLY A 209 20.55 23.80 2.33
C GLY A 209 19.23 24.40 1.87
N GLY A 210 18.18 23.58 1.59
CA GLY A 210 16.97 24.03 0.94
C GLY A 210 15.72 24.26 1.81
N ILE A 211 15.66 23.81 3.06
CA ILE A 211 14.53 23.96 4.01
C ILE A 211 15.05 24.28 5.42
N GLU A 212 14.31 25.10 6.18
CA GLU A 212 14.69 25.42 7.56
C GLU A 212 13.99 24.57 8.62
N LYS A 213 12.70 24.19 8.44
CA LYS A 213 11.89 23.48 9.44
C LYS A 213 11.03 22.37 8.82
N LEU A 214 10.81 21.31 9.63
CA LEU A 214 9.89 20.21 9.35
C LEU A 214 8.75 20.21 10.36
N TYR A 215 7.54 20.42 9.93
CA TYR A 215 6.35 20.41 10.78
C TYR A 215 5.71 19.02 10.80
N LEU A 216 5.56 18.42 12.00
CA LEU A 216 4.95 17.11 12.23
C LEU A 216 3.84 17.22 13.28
N GLY A 217 2.95 16.21 13.34
CA GLY A 217 1.94 16.06 14.39
C GLY A 217 2.47 15.24 15.58
N ASN A 218 1.75 14.16 15.93
CA ASN A 218 2.12 13.28 17.05
C ASN A 218 3.42 12.52 16.76
N LEU A 219 4.46 12.80 17.54
CA LEU A 219 5.76 12.14 17.43
C LEU A 219 5.83 10.82 18.22
N GLU A 220 4.89 10.57 19.14
CA GLU A 220 4.93 9.40 20.03
C GLU A 220 4.15 8.20 19.48
N ALA A 221 3.42 8.37 18.37
CA ALA A 221 2.72 7.27 17.72
C ALA A 221 3.70 6.18 17.28
N ILE A 222 3.44 4.94 17.73
CA ILE A 222 4.28 3.77 17.42
C ILE A 222 3.73 3.08 16.17
N ARG A 223 4.59 2.81 15.19
CA ARG A 223 4.25 2.08 13.97
C ARG A 223 5.30 1.00 13.69
N ASP A 224 4.85 -0.07 13.10
CA ASP A 224 5.67 -1.13 12.53
C ASP A 224 5.89 -0.80 11.06
N TRP A 225 7.14 -0.43 10.70
CA TRP A 225 7.51 -0.03 9.34
C TRP A 225 8.35 -1.09 8.65
N GLY A 226 7.81 -1.66 7.58
CA GLY A 226 8.52 -2.58 6.70
C GLY A 226 8.83 -1.99 5.32
N TYR A 227 9.57 -2.74 4.51
CA TYR A 227 9.94 -2.33 3.16
C TYR A 227 8.90 -2.81 2.14
N ALA A 228 8.26 -1.87 1.44
CA ALA A 228 7.15 -2.16 0.52
C ALA A 228 7.52 -3.19 -0.58
N LYS A 229 8.76 -3.17 -1.06
CA LYS A 229 9.23 -4.14 -2.05
C LYS A 229 9.19 -5.59 -1.55
N GLU A 230 9.36 -5.80 -0.24
CA GLU A 230 9.24 -7.13 0.38
C GLU A 230 7.76 -7.51 0.61
N TYR A 231 6.91 -6.53 0.90
CA TYR A 231 5.48 -6.74 1.14
C TYR A 231 4.74 -7.23 -0.12
N VAL A 232 5.12 -6.75 -1.31
CA VAL A 232 4.47 -7.21 -2.55
C VAL A 232 4.75 -8.69 -2.85
N GLU A 233 5.88 -9.24 -2.38
CA GLU A 233 6.15 -10.68 -2.46
C GLU A 233 5.10 -11.49 -1.69
N SER A 234 4.70 -11.03 -0.50
CA SER A 234 3.67 -11.70 0.30
C SER A 234 2.29 -11.70 -0.38
N MET A 235 1.94 -10.60 -1.07
CA MET A 235 0.68 -10.52 -1.82
C MET A 235 0.57 -11.62 -2.88
N TRP A 236 1.66 -11.84 -3.61
CA TRP A 236 1.72 -12.93 -4.60
C TRP A 236 1.72 -14.30 -3.91
N GLN A 237 2.52 -14.50 -2.85
CA GLN A 237 2.59 -15.77 -2.12
C GLN A 237 1.24 -16.21 -1.55
N MET A 238 0.42 -15.26 -1.05
CA MET A 238 -0.93 -15.53 -0.57
C MET A 238 -1.82 -16.12 -1.67
N LEU A 239 -1.72 -15.62 -2.90
CA LEU A 239 -2.51 -16.13 -4.02
C LEU A 239 -1.95 -17.44 -4.61
N GLN A 240 -0.75 -17.87 -4.22
CA GLN A 240 -0.22 -19.18 -4.63
C GLN A 240 -0.72 -20.32 -3.71
N GLN A 241 -1.31 -20.00 -2.56
CA GLN A 241 -1.85 -21.01 -1.66
C GLN A 241 -3.07 -21.72 -2.27
N ASP A 242 -3.29 -22.98 -1.90
CA ASP A 242 -4.44 -23.78 -2.34
C ASP A 242 -5.75 -23.28 -1.71
N LYS A 243 -5.68 -22.77 -0.49
CA LYS A 243 -6.81 -22.21 0.24
C LYS A 243 -6.60 -20.72 0.49
N SER A 244 -7.64 -19.96 0.25
CA SER A 244 -7.68 -18.54 0.59
C SER A 244 -7.83 -18.35 2.11
N ASP A 245 -7.11 -17.38 2.67
CA ASP A 245 -7.13 -17.04 4.08
C ASP A 245 -6.71 -15.57 4.28
N ASP A 246 -6.68 -15.09 5.51
CA ASP A 246 -6.26 -13.74 5.86
C ASP A 246 -4.90 -13.78 6.57
N TYR A 247 -4.00 -12.84 6.24
CA TYR A 247 -2.63 -12.85 6.74
C TYR A 247 -2.20 -11.46 7.20
N VAL A 248 -1.65 -11.37 8.42
CA VAL A 248 -0.92 -10.21 8.89
C VAL A 248 0.47 -10.18 8.28
N ILE A 249 0.85 -9.04 7.72
CA ILE A 249 2.18 -8.79 7.19
C ILE A 249 2.79 -7.60 7.93
N ALA A 250 3.82 -7.87 8.71
CA ALA A 250 4.46 -6.94 9.63
C ALA A 250 5.91 -7.32 9.88
N THR A 251 6.71 -6.40 10.42
CA THR A 251 8.08 -6.69 10.84
C THR A 251 8.15 -7.24 12.26
N GLY A 252 7.11 -7.01 13.08
CA GLY A 252 7.07 -7.32 14.50
C GLY A 252 7.83 -6.30 15.37
N LYS A 253 8.31 -5.21 14.80
CA LYS A 253 9.10 -4.20 15.50
C LYS A 253 8.47 -2.82 15.32
N GLY A 254 8.03 -2.24 16.43
CA GLY A 254 7.51 -0.87 16.46
C GLY A 254 8.62 0.15 16.72
N ALA A 255 8.43 1.35 16.16
CA ALA A 255 9.20 2.53 16.51
C ALA A 255 8.29 3.76 16.52
N THR A 256 8.67 4.79 17.28
CA THR A 256 7.95 6.07 17.29
C THR A 256 8.31 6.91 16.05
N VAL A 257 7.41 7.83 15.68
CA VAL A 257 7.72 8.83 14.64
C VAL A 257 8.95 9.64 15.00
N ARG A 258 9.16 9.92 16.31
CA ARG A 258 10.36 10.59 16.84
C ARG A 258 11.63 9.81 16.53
N GLU A 259 11.64 8.51 16.81
CA GLU A 259 12.80 7.65 16.54
C GLU A 259 13.11 7.58 15.04
N PHE A 260 12.08 7.47 14.20
CA PHE A 260 12.26 7.49 12.74
C PHE A 260 12.87 8.82 12.28
N ALA A 261 12.37 9.96 12.77
CA ALA A 261 12.91 11.27 12.44
C ALA A 261 14.37 11.39 12.92
N ARG A 262 14.66 10.99 14.18
CA ARG A 262 16.03 11.02 14.72
C ARG A 262 17.00 10.24 13.83
N VAL A 263 16.70 9.00 13.49
CA VAL A 263 17.53 8.16 12.62
C VAL A 263 17.74 8.80 11.24
N ALA A 264 16.70 9.36 10.65
CA ALA A 264 16.79 10.01 9.35
C ALA A 264 17.70 11.25 9.36
N PHE A 265 17.62 12.09 10.40
CA PHE A 265 18.48 13.27 10.56
C PHE A 265 19.93 12.90 10.91
N GLU A 266 20.15 11.97 11.85
CA GLU A 266 21.46 11.47 12.23
C GLU A 266 22.22 10.88 11.02
N HIS A 267 21.51 10.23 10.09
CA HIS A 267 22.12 9.65 8.89
C HIS A 267 22.84 10.68 8.01
N VAL A 268 22.41 11.93 8.05
CA VAL A 268 23.05 13.05 7.32
C VAL A 268 23.85 14.00 8.22
N GLY A 269 24.13 13.58 9.48
CA GLY A 269 24.91 14.36 10.44
C GLY A 269 24.20 15.56 11.06
N LEU A 270 22.85 15.54 11.08
CA LEU A 270 22.03 16.61 11.64
C LEU A 270 21.31 16.15 12.92
N ASN A 271 20.98 17.10 13.82
CA ASN A 271 20.13 16.85 14.97
C ASN A 271 18.67 17.21 14.62
N TYR A 272 17.74 16.24 14.76
CA TYR A 272 16.33 16.46 14.43
C TYR A 272 15.65 17.56 15.28
N GLU A 273 16.10 17.78 16.52
CA GLU A 273 15.55 18.78 17.44
C GLU A 273 15.70 20.21 16.92
N ASP A 274 16.74 20.46 16.12
CA ASP A 274 16.98 21.77 15.52
C ASP A 274 15.98 22.11 14.41
N PHE A 275 15.31 21.11 13.82
CA PHE A 275 14.51 21.26 12.60
C PHE A 275 13.04 20.85 12.75
N VAL A 276 12.73 19.90 13.65
CA VAL A 276 11.36 19.38 13.80
C VAL A 276 10.56 20.29 14.74
N VAL A 277 9.38 20.68 14.25
CA VAL A 277 8.42 21.49 15.02
C VAL A 277 7.08 20.73 15.07
N ILE A 278 6.50 20.60 16.26
CA ILE A 278 5.16 20.03 16.42
C ILE A 278 4.12 21.07 15.98
N ASP A 279 3.17 20.63 15.13
CA ASP A 279 2.09 21.48 14.64
C ASP A 279 0.75 20.74 14.82
N GLU A 280 -0.13 21.31 15.65
CA GLU A 280 -1.42 20.74 16.00
C GLU A 280 -2.34 20.49 14.78
N ARG A 281 -2.14 21.20 13.67
CA ARG A 281 -2.87 20.98 12.41
C ARG A 281 -2.67 19.58 11.81
N TYR A 282 -1.60 18.89 12.23
CA TYR A 282 -1.30 17.52 11.78
C TYR A 282 -1.73 16.45 12.79
N VAL A 283 -2.30 16.85 13.94
CA VAL A 283 -2.88 15.92 14.92
C VAL A 283 -4.24 15.47 14.40
N ARG A 284 -4.51 14.17 14.46
CA ARG A 284 -5.77 13.58 13.99
C ARG A 284 -6.86 13.76 15.03
N PRO A 285 -8.15 13.83 14.63
CA PRO A 285 -9.28 13.85 15.56
C PRO A 285 -9.32 12.65 16.50
N THR A 286 -8.87 11.49 16.01
CA THR A 286 -8.69 10.27 16.80
C THR A 286 -7.34 9.67 16.45
N GLU A 287 -6.49 9.44 17.43
CA GLU A 287 -5.15 8.87 17.25
C GLU A 287 -5.13 7.38 17.61
N VAL A 288 -4.30 6.66 16.89
CA VAL A 288 -3.94 5.27 17.17
C VAL A 288 -2.55 5.28 17.81
N GLU A 289 -2.46 4.86 19.06
CA GLU A 289 -1.21 4.92 19.83
C GLU A 289 -0.14 3.99 19.28
N ALA A 290 -0.49 2.70 19.07
CA ALA A 290 0.49 1.71 18.64
C ALA A 290 -0.10 0.67 17.69
N LEU A 291 0.60 0.44 16.58
CA LEU A 291 0.35 -0.66 15.66
C LEU A 291 1.67 -1.44 15.48
N VAL A 292 1.72 -2.66 16.03
CA VAL A 292 2.85 -3.59 15.92
C VAL A 292 2.29 -4.98 15.65
N GLY A 293 2.63 -5.58 14.52
CA GLY A 293 2.01 -6.81 14.06
C GLY A 293 2.75 -8.07 14.51
N ASP A 294 2.00 -9.17 14.63
CA ASP A 294 2.54 -10.52 14.74
C ASP A 294 2.27 -11.26 13.41
N ALA A 295 3.32 -11.40 12.60
CA ALA A 295 3.27 -12.05 11.29
C ALA A 295 3.62 -13.56 11.35
N SER A 296 3.54 -14.20 12.50
CA SER A 296 3.92 -15.61 12.70
C SER A 296 3.15 -16.56 11.77
N LYS A 297 1.90 -16.27 11.43
CA LYS A 297 1.10 -17.03 10.46
C LYS A 297 1.69 -16.94 9.05
N ALA A 298 2.05 -15.73 8.62
CA ALA A 298 2.68 -15.54 7.32
C ALA A 298 4.05 -16.20 7.23
N GLU A 299 4.86 -16.12 8.29
CA GLU A 299 6.15 -16.83 8.35
C GLU A 299 5.96 -18.36 8.24
N LYS A 300 5.01 -18.92 8.97
CA LYS A 300 4.75 -20.37 8.99
C LYS A 300 4.16 -20.91 7.70
N ILE A 301 3.19 -20.20 7.09
CA ILE A 301 2.41 -20.71 5.96
C ILE A 301 2.98 -20.25 4.63
N LEU A 302 3.38 -18.99 4.52
CA LEU A 302 3.90 -18.41 3.28
C LEU A 302 5.43 -18.53 3.19
N GLY A 303 6.12 -18.78 4.31
CA GLY A 303 7.58 -18.66 4.40
C GLY A 303 8.05 -17.19 4.27
N TRP A 304 7.14 -16.22 4.48
CA TRP A 304 7.46 -14.81 4.36
C TRP A 304 7.91 -14.21 5.68
N LYS A 305 9.00 -13.46 5.63
CA LYS A 305 9.52 -12.70 6.75
C LYS A 305 10.15 -11.40 6.26
N ALA A 306 9.91 -10.28 6.95
CA ALA A 306 10.58 -9.02 6.68
C ALA A 306 12.09 -9.16 6.90
N LYS A 307 12.88 -8.67 5.95
CA LYS A 307 14.35 -8.72 5.96
C LYS A 307 14.97 -7.37 6.33
N THR A 308 14.32 -6.29 5.88
CA THR A 308 14.77 -4.91 6.07
C THR A 308 14.16 -4.35 7.36
N ASP A 309 14.99 -3.97 8.32
CA ASP A 309 14.54 -3.26 9.52
C ASP A 309 14.24 -1.78 9.22
N TRP A 310 13.46 -1.15 10.10
CA TRP A 310 13.01 0.22 9.91
C TRP A 310 14.16 1.26 9.93
N ILE A 311 15.27 0.98 10.61
CA ILE A 311 16.47 1.86 10.65
C ILE A 311 17.14 1.87 9.28
N THR A 312 17.38 0.69 8.74
CA THR A 312 17.94 0.51 7.39
C THR A 312 17.01 1.13 6.34
N LEU A 313 15.69 0.94 6.49
CA LEU A 313 14.69 1.50 5.60
C LEU A 313 14.69 3.05 5.63
N ALA A 314 14.76 3.67 6.82
CA ALA A 314 14.82 5.13 6.95
C ALA A 314 16.04 5.70 6.21
N LYS A 315 17.21 5.10 6.38
CA LYS A 315 18.44 5.50 5.70
C LYS A 315 18.35 5.36 4.18
N LEU A 316 17.87 4.21 3.71
CA LEU A 316 17.63 3.94 2.28
C LEU A 316 16.71 4.99 1.65
N MET A 317 15.66 5.39 2.36
CA MET A 317 14.71 6.39 1.86
C MET A 317 15.35 7.79 1.83
N VAL A 318 16.18 8.15 2.83
CA VAL A 318 16.91 9.42 2.83
C VAL A 318 17.90 9.48 1.66
N ASP A 319 18.70 8.43 1.45
CA ASP A 319 19.66 8.37 0.34
C ASP A 319 18.98 8.54 -1.01
N ALA A 320 17.87 7.82 -1.22
CA ALA A 320 17.09 7.93 -2.46
C ALA A 320 16.51 9.35 -2.66
N ASP A 321 16.08 10.03 -1.59
CA ASP A 321 15.58 11.39 -1.69
C ASP A 321 16.71 12.42 -1.95
N ILE A 322 17.89 12.22 -1.40
CA ILE A 322 19.08 13.04 -1.70
C ILE A 322 19.40 12.95 -3.20
N GLU A 323 19.47 11.74 -3.75
CA GLU A 323 19.75 11.55 -5.18
C GLU A 323 18.66 12.18 -6.06
N LYS A 324 17.38 12.07 -5.65
CA LYS A 324 16.27 12.70 -6.35
C LYS A 324 16.37 14.22 -6.37
N VAL A 325 16.79 14.85 -5.24
CA VAL A 325 16.95 16.31 -5.15
C VAL A 325 18.14 16.76 -6.01
N LYS A 326 19.26 16.03 -5.98
CA LYS A 326 20.44 16.33 -6.81
C LYS A 326 20.19 16.23 -8.31
N SER A 327 19.30 15.32 -8.74
CA SER A 327 18.96 15.12 -10.15
C SER A 327 17.94 16.12 -10.71
N GLN A 328 17.30 16.93 -9.86
CA GLN A 328 16.41 17.99 -10.33
C GLN A 328 17.21 19.16 -10.88
N PRO A 329 16.90 19.67 -12.08
CA PRO A 329 17.53 20.90 -12.57
C PRO A 329 17.26 22.05 -11.59
N LYS A 330 18.29 22.83 -11.30
CA LYS A 330 18.19 24.04 -10.45
C LYS A 330 17.30 25.09 -11.08
#